data_f754f3eb31368f9b2a05c2b0262d0729
#
_entry.id   f754f3eb31368f9b2a05c2b0262d0729
#
_cell.length_a   1.000
_cell.length_b   1.000
_cell.length_c   1.000
_cell.angle_alpha   90.00
_cell.angle_beta   90.00
_cell.angle_gamma   90.00
#
_symmetry.space_group_name_H-M   'P 1'
#
loop_
_entity.id
_entity.type
_entity.pdbx_description
1 polymer ?
#
loop_
_entity_poly.entity_id
_entity_poly.type
_entity_poly.pdbx_seq_one_letter_code
_entity_poly.pdbx_strand_id
1 'polypeptide(L)'
;MLEREGDAAADYLEGLLDIADLDGDIDMDVEGERASVSIVGARLDRLVGPGGEVLEALQEITRLAVQQQTGVRSRLMLDVGGFRARRREELRALGRRIAEEVLASGAAQTLEPMTPFERKVVHDAVATVEGVLSESEGEEPTRRIVIRVR
;
A
#
# COMPACT_ATOMS: atom_id res chain seq x y z
N MET A 1 -8.82 1.55 -23.22
CA MET A 1 -9.50 0.95 -22.06
C MET A 1 -8.94 1.45 -20.72
N LEU A 2 -7.65 1.28 -20.50
CA LEU A 2 -7.02 1.74 -19.25
C LEU A 2 -7.01 3.26 -19.10
N GLU A 3 -6.86 3.99 -20.20
CA GLU A 3 -6.97 5.45 -20.19
C GLU A 3 -8.36 5.91 -19.76
N ARG A 4 -9.39 5.20 -20.21
CA ARG A 4 -10.78 5.48 -19.85
C ARG A 4 -11.00 5.21 -18.35
N GLU A 5 -10.40 4.15 -17.79
CA GLU A 5 -10.46 3.88 -16.36
C GLU A 5 -9.80 5.02 -15.58
N GLY A 6 -8.63 5.47 -16.03
CA GLY A 6 -7.92 6.58 -15.41
C GLY A 6 -8.72 7.87 -15.42
N ASP A 7 -9.35 8.19 -16.54
CA ASP A 7 -10.21 9.38 -16.67
C ASP A 7 -11.42 9.32 -15.74
N ALA A 8 -12.08 8.16 -15.67
CA ALA A 8 -13.23 7.97 -14.78
C ALA A 8 -12.80 8.11 -13.31
N ALA A 9 -11.65 7.56 -12.94
CA ALA A 9 -11.12 7.69 -11.60
C ALA A 9 -10.77 9.14 -11.26
N ALA A 10 -10.13 9.86 -12.18
CA ALA A 10 -9.77 11.26 -11.98
C ALA A 10 -11.01 12.13 -11.77
N ASP A 11 -12.04 11.94 -12.58
CA ASP A 11 -13.31 12.69 -12.45
C ASP A 11 -13.95 12.45 -11.08
N TYR A 12 -13.98 11.20 -10.65
CA TYR A 12 -14.53 10.84 -9.34
C TYR A 12 -13.73 11.49 -8.20
N LEU A 13 -12.42 11.42 -8.27
CA LEU A 13 -11.53 11.94 -7.21
C LEU A 13 -11.52 13.48 -7.19
N GLU A 14 -11.61 14.14 -8.34
CA GLU A 14 -11.75 15.59 -8.39
C GLU A 14 -13.02 16.03 -7.68
N GLY A 15 -14.13 15.34 -7.92
CA GLY A 15 -15.39 15.62 -7.22
C GLY A 15 -15.27 15.41 -5.72
N LEU A 16 -14.60 14.36 -5.30
CA LEU A 16 -14.38 14.05 -3.89
C LEU A 16 -13.51 15.14 -3.21
N LEU A 17 -12.43 15.56 -3.86
CA LEU A 17 -11.57 16.63 -3.34
C LEU A 17 -12.35 17.94 -3.18
N ASP A 18 -13.19 18.29 -4.15
CA ASP A 18 -14.02 19.48 -4.08
C ASP A 18 -15.00 19.43 -2.92
N ILE A 19 -15.67 18.30 -2.72
CA ILE A 19 -16.61 18.12 -1.61
C ILE A 19 -15.91 18.19 -0.26
N ALA A 20 -14.72 17.61 -0.17
CA ALA A 20 -13.93 17.58 1.06
C ALA A 20 -13.15 18.89 1.32
N ASP A 21 -13.20 19.83 0.39
CA ASP A 21 -12.45 21.09 0.42
C ASP A 21 -10.95 20.85 0.56
N LEU A 22 -10.44 19.94 -0.24
CA LEU A 22 -9.02 19.60 -0.30
C LEU A 22 -8.43 19.98 -1.66
N ASP A 23 -7.20 20.51 -1.64
CA ASP A 23 -6.46 20.84 -2.85
C ASP A 23 -5.49 19.69 -3.18
N GLY A 24 -5.56 19.23 -4.41
CA GLY A 24 -4.65 18.20 -4.90
C GLY A 24 -4.67 18.13 -6.40
N ASP A 25 -3.52 17.79 -6.96
CA ASP A 25 -3.38 17.52 -8.39
C ASP A 25 -3.47 16.03 -8.63
N ILE A 26 -4.17 15.64 -9.68
CA ILE A 26 -4.36 14.23 -10.00
C ILE A 26 -3.54 13.90 -11.25
N ASP A 27 -2.64 12.95 -11.11
CA ASP A 27 -1.83 12.42 -12.19
C ASP A 27 -2.31 11.02 -12.55
N MET A 28 -2.36 10.72 -13.84
CA MET A 28 -2.78 9.42 -14.35
C MET A 28 -1.67 8.82 -15.20
N ASP A 29 -1.48 7.52 -15.08
CA ASP A 29 -0.54 6.78 -15.91
C ASP A 29 -1.06 5.36 -16.12
N VAL A 30 -0.39 4.61 -16.97
CA VAL A 30 -0.66 3.20 -17.19
C VAL A 30 0.62 2.43 -16.88
N GLU A 31 0.56 1.55 -15.91
CA GLU A 31 1.68 0.68 -15.52
C GLU A 31 1.30 -0.77 -15.78
N GLY A 32 1.92 -1.38 -16.80
CA GLY A 32 1.57 -2.73 -17.21
C GLY A 32 0.12 -2.80 -17.68
N GLU A 33 -0.68 -3.64 -17.03
CA GLU A 33 -2.10 -3.83 -17.34
C GLU A 33 -3.03 -3.12 -16.36
N ARG A 34 -2.56 -2.07 -15.73
CA ARG A 34 -3.28 -1.35 -14.67
C ARG A 34 -3.23 0.15 -14.88
N ALA A 35 -4.36 0.81 -14.67
CA ALA A 35 -4.36 2.26 -14.54
C ALA A 35 -3.77 2.63 -13.18
N SER A 36 -2.95 3.66 -13.16
CA SER A 36 -2.31 4.19 -11.96
C SER A 36 -2.74 5.65 -11.80
N VAL A 37 -3.25 5.99 -10.63
CA VAL A 37 -3.73 7.33 -10.32
C VAL A 37 -3.07 7.80 -9.04
N SER A 38 -2.53 9.02 -9.06
CA SER A 38 -1.88 9.62 -7.90
C SER A 38 -2.50 10.96 -7.57
N ILE A 39 -2.69 11.24 -6.30
CA ILE A 39 -3.09 12.56 -5.82
C ILE A 39 -1.88 13.18 -5.14
N VAL A 40 -1.47 14.34 -5.63
CA VAL A 40 -0.30 15.07 -5.12
C VAL A 40 -0.75 16.42 -4.58
N GLY A 41 -0.28 16.79 -3.40
CA GLY A 41 -0.63 18.06 -2.78
C GLY A 41 -0.21 18.12 -1.34
N ALA A 42 -0.43 19.28 -0.72
CA ALA A 42 -0.21 19.48 0.71
C ALA A 42 -1.47 19.08 1.49
N ARG A 43 -1.33 18.64 2.72
CA ARG A 43 -2.45 18.37 3.63
C ARG A 43 -3.40 17.25 3.17
N LEU A 44 -2.85 16.21 2.56
CA LEU A 44 -3.62 15.06 2.11
C LEU A 44 -3.57 13.89 3.10
N ASP A 45 -3.06 14.09 4.30
CA ASP A 45 -2.88 13.04 5.31
C ASP A 45 -4.19 12.34 5.68
N ARG A 46 -5.30 13.05 5.66
CA ARG A 46 -6.62 12.47 5.95
C ARG A 46 -7.06 11.46 4.90
N LEU A 47 -6.53 11.55 3.68
CA LEU A 47 -6.83 10.59 2.61
C LEU A 47 -5.97 9.34 2.70
N VAL A 48 -4.96 9.35 3.53
CA VAL A 48 -4.09 8.19 3.76
C VAL A 48 -4.52 7.44 5.01
N GLY A 49 -4.65 8.14 6.13
CA GLY A 49 -5.00 7.57 7.42
C GLY A 49 -3.88 6.76 8.06
N PRO A 50 -4.09 6.24 9.27
CA PRO A 50 -3.10 5.42 9.97
C PRO A 50 -2.75 4.17 9.15
N GLY A 51 -1.47 3.98 8.85
CA GLY A 51 -0.99 2.83 8.09
C GLY A 51 -1.55 2.69 6.68
N GLY A 52 -2.17 3.74 6.13
CA GLY A 52 -2.77 3.72 4.79
C GLY A 52 -4.20 3.18 4.76
N GLU A 53 -4.85 3.04 5.89
CA GLU A 53 -6.21 2.48 6.01
C GLU A 53 -7.24 3.25 5.20
N VAL A 54 -7.20 4.59 5.25
CA VAL A 54 -8.13 5.42 4.49
C VAL A 54 -7.82 5.33 2.99
N LEU A 55 -6.56 5.30 2.62
CA LEU A 55 -6.13 5.13 1.23
C LEU A 55 -6.66 3.83 0.63
N GLU A 56 -6.58 2.72 1.36
CA GLU A 56 -7.12 1.44 0.90
C GLU A 56 -8.63 1.50 0.67
N ALA A 57 -9.36 2.11 1.60
CA ALA A 57 -10.80 2.30 1.45
C ALA A 57 -11.13 3.21 0.26
N LEU A 58 -10.39 4.29 0.09
CA LEU A 58 -10.55 5.22 -1.01
C LEU A 58 -10.30 4.54 -2.37
N GLN A 59 -9.28 3.69 -2.44
CA GLN A 59 -9.00 2.90 -3.64
C GLN A 59 -10.18 2.00 -4.00
N GLU A 60 -10.75 1.29 -3.03
CA GLU A 60 -11.90 0.42 -3.28
C GLU A 60 -13.12 1.19 -3.77
N ILE A 61 -13.45 2.33 -3.16
CA ILE A 61 -14.58 3.14 -3.60
C ILE A 61 -14.34 3.70 -4.99
N THR A 62 -13.11 4.11 -5.29
CA THR A 62 -12.74 4.61 -6.60
C THR A 62 -12.89 3.53 -7.67
N ARG A 63 -12.46 2.30 -7.37
CA ARG A 63 -12.64 1.17 -8.28
C ARG A 63 -14.12 0.91 -8.57
N LEU A 64 -14.97 0.99 -7.56
CA LEU A 64 -16.42 0.82 -7.73
C LEU A 64 -17.03 1.93 -8.59
N ALA A 65 -16.60 3.17 -8.39
CA ALA A 65 -17.07 4.30 -9.20
C ALA A 65 -16.66 4.13 -10.67
N VAL A 66 -15.44 3.68 -10.92
CA VAL A 66 -14.95 3.39 -12.27
C VAL A 66 -15.76 2.26 -12.92
N GLN A 67 -16.02 1.20 -12.18
CA GLN A 67 -16.83 0.07 -12.68
C GLN A 67 -18.24 0.52 -13.06
N GLN A 68 -18.84 1.42 -12.29
CA GLN A 68 -20.14 1.98 -12.63
C GLN A 68 -20.15 2.71 -13.97
N GLN A 69 -19.08 3.44 -14.28
CA GLN A 69 -18.97 4.19 -15.52
C GLN A 69 -18.56 3.35 -16.74
N THR A 70 -17.65 2.40 -16.53
CA THR A 70 -17.11 1.60 -17.63
C THR A 70 -17.81 0.28 -17.85
N GLY A 71 -18.54 -0.21 -16.84
CA GLY A 71 -19.19 -1.52 -16.86
C GLY A 71 -18.22 -2.69 -16.64
N VAL A 72 -16.93 -2.41 -16.41
CA VAL A 72 -15.88 -3.42 -16.24
C VAL A 72 -15.18 -3.22 -14.90
N ARG A 73 -14.90 -4.32 -14.22
CA ARG A 73 -14.17 -4.29 -12.95
C ARG A 73 -12.78 -3.71 -13.16
N SER A 74 -12.44 -2.69 -12.37
CA SER A 74 -11.15 -2.02 -12.44
C SER A 74 -10.17 -2.58 -11.43
N ARG A 75 -8.91 -2.66 -11.84
CA ARG A 75 -7.79 -3.02 -10.97
C ARG A 75 -6.85 -1.85 -10.76
N LEU A 76 -7.35 -0.63 -10.93
CA LEU A 76 -6.52 0.56 -10.79
C LEU A 76 -5.84 0.63 -9.42
N MET A 77 -4.66 1.24 -9.40
CA MET A 77 -3.94 1.55 -8.18
C MET A 77 -4.05 3.03 -7.90
N LEU A 78 -4.42 3.36 -6.68
CA LEU A 78 -4.48 4.74 -6.20
C LEU A 78 -3.38 4.96 -5.18
N ASP A 79 -2.66 6.06 -5.31
CA ASP A 79 -1.73 6.53 -4.29
C ASP A 79 -2.01 7.99 -3.94
N VAL A 80 -1.62 8.39 -2.76
CA VAL A 80 -1.77 9.75 -2.27
C VAL A 80 -0.46 10.18 -1.65
N GLY A 81 0.11 11.27 -2.18
CA GLY A 81 1.31 11.88 -1.63
C GLY A 81 2.55 10.98 -1.61
N GLY A 82 2.62 9.98 -2.47
CA GLY A 82 3.75 9.05 -2.52
C GLY A 82 3.80 8.08 -1.33
N PHE A 83 2.67 7.88 -0.66
CA PHE A 83 2.60 7.04 0.55
C PHE A 83 3.08 5.62 0.32
N ARG A 84 2.65 4.98 -0.79
CA ARG A 84 2.97 3.55 -1.02
C ARG A 84 4.46 3.31 -1.17
N ALA A 85 5.18 4.17 -1.89
CA ALA A 85 6.62 4.04 -2.05
C ALA A 85 7.35 4.24 -0.73
N ARG A 86 6.96 5.25 0.06
CA ARG A 86 7.56 5.48 1.38
C ARG A 86 7.28 4.32 2.34
N ARG A 87 6.06 3.82 2.35
CA ARG A 87 5.67 2.69 3.20
C ARG A 87 6.49 1.45 2.85
N ARG A 88 6.70 1.19 1.57
CA ARG A 88 7.53 0.07 1.11
C ARG A 88 8.96 0.19 1.61
N GLU A 89 9.56 1.39 1.52
CA GLU A 89 10.92 1.61 2.02
C GLU A 89 11.01 1.46 3.55
N GLU A 90 10.03 1.96 4.28
CA GLU A 90 9.95 1.78 5.72
C GLU A 90 9.90 0.30 6.11
N LEU A 91 9.10 -0.48 5.40
CA LEU A 91 8.96 -1.91 5.66
C LEU A 91 10.22 -2.70 5.30
N ARG A 92 10.92 -2.31 4.22
CA ARG A 92 12.19 -2.92 3.86
C ARG A 92 13.24 -2.65 4.95
N ALA A 93 13.33 -1.41 5.39
CA ALA A 93 14.25 -1.03 6.46
C ALA A 93 13.93 -1.76 7.76
N LEU A 94 12.65 -1.86 8.12
CA LEU A 94 12.19 -2.60 9.29
C LEU A 94 12.60 -4.08 9.20
N GLY A 95 12.32 -4.72 8.07
CA GLY A 95 12.64 -6.13 7.87
C GLY A 95 14.13 -6.42 8.03
N ARG A 96 14.99 -5.61 7.42
CA ARG A 96 16.44 -5.75 7.54
C ARG A 96 16.92 -5.52 8.96
N ARG A 97 16.44 -4.47 9.61
CA ARG A 97 16.83 -4.13 10.98
C ARG A 97 16.48 -5.25 11.95
N ILE A 98 15.24 -5.73 11.89
CA ILE A 98 14.80 -6.81 12.78
C ILE A 98 15.54 -8.11 12.48
N ALA A 99 15.78 -8.42 11.20
CA ALA A 99 16.56 -9.61 10.83
C ALA A 99 17.97 -9.56 11.42
N GLU A 100 18.64 -8.42 11.36
CA GLU A 100 19.96 -8.24 11.94
C GLU A 100 19.94 -8.35 13.47
N GLU A 101 18.93 -7.78 14.11
CA GLU A 101 18.75 -7.90 15.57
C GLU A 101 18.53 -9.36 16.00
N VAL A 102 17.70 -10.09 15.26
CA VAL A 102 17.43 -11.51 15.52
C VAL A 102 18.71 -12.33 15.33
N LEU A 103 19.46 -12.06 14.27
CA LEU A 103 20.71 -12.77 14.02
C LEU A 103 21.74 -12.53 15.13
N ALA A 104 21.84 -11.31 15.63
CA ALA A 104 22.78 -10.94 16.67
C ALA A 104 22.38 -11.51 18.04
N SER A 105 21.09 -11.51 18.37
CA SER A 105 20.58 -11.93 19.69
C SER A 105 20.24 -13.42 19.76
N GLY A 106 19.92 -14.04 18.64
CA GLY A 106 19.39 -15.40 18.57
C GLY A 106 17.93 -15.52 19.00
N ALA A 107 17.30 -14.43 19.40
CA ALA A 107 15.92 -14.41 19.89
C ALA A 107 14.95 -14.01 18.77
N ALA A 108 13.90 -14.81 18.57
CA ALA A 108 12.86 -14.51 17.59
C ALA A 108 12.10 -13.23 17.96
N GLN A 109 11.65 -12.50 16.95
CA GLN A 109 10.82 -11.32 17.12
C GLN A 109 9.55 -11.44 16.30
N THR A 110 8.44 -10.95 16.85
CA THR A 110 7.13 -10.90 16.19
C THR A 110 6.81 -9.46 15.90
N LEU A 111 6.40 -9.19 14.66
CA LEU A 111 6.03 -7.84 14.21
C LEU A 111 4.54 -7.57 14.41
N GLU A 112 4.17 -6.30 14.30
CA GLU A 112 2.77 -5.89 14.31
C GLU A 112 2.00 -6.53 13.14
N PRO A 113 0.68 -6.72 13.26
CA PRO A 113 -0.12 -7.21 12.14
C PRO A 113 0.03 -6.33 10.90
N MET A 114 0.06 -6.95 9.74
CA MET A 114 0.26 -6.29 8.46
C MET A 114 -0.64 -6.90 7.39
N THR A 115 -0.90 -6.12 6.34
CA THR A 115 -1.61 -6.60 5.16
C THR A 115 -0.76 -7.63 4.39
N PRO A 116 -1.36 -8.47 3.53
CA PRO A 116 -0.59 -9.42 2.71
C PRO A 116 0.50 -8.75 1.89
N PHE A 117 0.22 -7.60 1.29
CA PHE A 117 1.22 -6.85 0.53
C PHE A 117 2.40 -6.41 1.41
N GLU A 118 2.11 -5.86 2.58
CA GLU A 118 3.13 -5.43 3.52
C GLU A 118 3.99 -6.58 4.00
N ARG A 119 3.37 -7.72 4.33
CA ARG A 119 4.11 -8.92 4.74
C ARG A 119 5.06 -9.41 3.65
N LYS A 120 4.63 -9.34 2.39
CA LYS A 120 5.50 -9.73 1.28
C LYS A 120 6.76 -8.86 1.20
N VAL A 121 6.61 -7.56 1.38
CA VAL A 121 7.75 -6.62 1.38
C VAL A 121 8.74 -6.97 2.48
N VAL A 122 8.24 -7.25 3.70
CA VAL A 122 9.08 -7.62 4.83
C VAL A 122 9.75 -8.97 4.61
N HIS A 123 9.02 -9.99 4.12
CA HIS A 123 9.60 -11.30 3.81
C HIS A 123 10.75 -11.20 2.81
N ASP A 124 10.56 -10.40 1.75
CA ASP A 124 11.58 -10.20 0.72
C ASP A 124 12.83 -9.50 1.30
N ALA A 125 12.63 -8.53 2.19
CA ALA A 125 13.73 -7.84 2.86
C ALA A 125 14.51 -8.79 3.81
N VAL A 126 13.81 -9.59 4.61
CA VAL A 126 14.43 -10.57 5.51
C VAL A 126 15.21 -11.61 4.71
N ALA A 127 14.69 -12.02 3.56
CA ALA A 127 15.37 -13.01 2.71
C ALA A 127 16.74 -12.55 2.20
N THR A 128 17.03 -11.25 2.24
CA THR A 128 18.35 -10.73 1.86
C THR A 128 19.40 -10.88 2.96
N VAL A 129 19.00 -11.26 4.17
CA VAL A 129 19.90 -11.45 5.32
C VAL A 129 20.09 -12.94 5.54
N GLU A 130 21.34 -13.42 5.41
CA GLU A 130 21.65 -14.82 5.62
C GLU A 130 21.50 -15.20 7.10
N GLY A 131 21.06 -16.43 7.35
CA GLY A 131 20.98 -16.99 8.70
C GLY A 131 19.67 -16.70 9.43
N VAL A 132 18.75 -15.98 8.80
CA VAL A 132 17.42 -15.73 9.37
C VAL A 132 16.34 -16.16 8.39
N LEU A 133 15.15 -16.42 8.93
CA LEU A 133 13.98 -16.69 8.12
C LEU A 133 12.76 -15.99 8.70
N SER A 134 11.74 -15.81 7.89
CA SER A 134 10.48 -15.18 8.30
C SER A 134 9.31 -16.06 7.93
N GLU A 135 8.31 -16.07 8.80
CA GLU A 135 7.07 -16.83 8.59
C GLU A 135 5.89 -15.96 8.97
N SER A 136 4.77 -16.12 8.27
CA SER A 136 3.52 -15.46 8.64
C SER A 136 2.73 -16.36 9.58
N GLU A 137 2.19 -15.79 10.64
CA GLU A 137 1.37 -16.48 11.63
C GLU A 137 0.07 -15.74 11.89
N GLY A 138 -0.94 -16.49 12.33
CA GLY A 138 -2.25 -15.94 12.67
C GLY A 138 -3.20 -15.89 11.49
N GLU A 139 -4.35 -15.30 11.70
CA GLU A 139 -5.41 -15.16 10.70
C GLU A 139 -5.69 -13.70 10.42
N GLU A 140 -6.08 -13.40 9.18
CA GLU A 140 -6.49 -12.05 8.83
C GLU A 140 -7.67 -11.59 9.71
N PRO A 141 -7.73 -10.32 10.14
CA PRO A 141 -6.84 -9.21 9.78
C PRO A 141 -5.63 -9.02 10.71
N THR A 142 -5.40 -9.94 11.64
CA THR A 142 -4.32 -9.84 12.65
C THR A 142 -3.11 -10.70 12.33
N ARG A 143 -3.00 -11.16 11.09
CA ARG A 143 -1.87 -11.98 10.65
C ARG A 143 -0.58 -11.16 10.66
N ARG A 144 0.49 -11.74 11.19
CA ARG A 144 1.76 -11.06 11.46
C ARG A 144 2.95 -11.91 11.03
N ILE A 145 4.12 -11.29 11.04
CA ILE A 145 5.38 -11.96 10.70
C ILE A 145 6.17 -12.25 11.95
N VAL A 146 6.75 -13.44 12.01
CA VAL A 146 7.75 -13.83 13.01
C VAL A 146 9.07 -14.02 12.29
N ILE A 147 10.13 -13.42 12.81
CA ILE A 147 11.50 -13.51 12.28
C ILE A 147 12.35 -14.27 13.29
N ARG A 148 13.06 -15.28 12.82
CA ARG A 148 13.87 -16.14 13.68
C ARG A 148 15.15 -16.61 12.99
N VAL A 149 16.11 -17.07 13.78
CA VAL A 149 17.33 -17.68 13.26
C VAL A 149 16.99 -19.02 12.61
N ARG A 150 17.68 -19.36 11.54
CA ARG A 150 17.56 -20.66 10.87
C ARG A 150 18.01 -21.82 11.75
#